data_e802cdbe1129a2161402f932bb88bc8b
#
_entry.id   e802cdbe1129a2161402f932bb88bc8b
#
_cell.length_a   1.000
_cell.length_b   1.000
_cell.length_c   1.000
_cell.angle_alpha   90.00
_cell.angle_beta   90.00
_cell.angle_gamma   90.00
#
_symmetry.space_group_name_H-M   'P 1'
#
loop_
_entity.id
_entity.type
_entity.pdbx_description
1 polymer ?
#
loop_
_entity_poly.entity_id
_entity_poly.type
_entity_poly.pdbx_seq_one_letter_code
_entity_poly.pdbx_strand_id
1 'polypeptide(L)'
;RGRLALPHDGYFEEDPVRLLEMFQLADLHGLEIHPLAMRAAQRDARLIDRAVQRNPRANGLFLDVLCSPRDPETVLRWMNESTVFGRFIPDFRRVVAQMQFDMYHHYTVDEHSIRAIGLLAEIESGELKEDHPLSTVIMRQIVSRRVLFVATLLHDIAKGRGGDHSVLGEEIAKNLCPRLGLNPAETETV
;
A
#
# COMPACT_ATOMS: atom_id res chain seq x y z
N ARG A 1 -14.42 -6.61 -20.43
CA ARG A 1 -14.45 -5.78 -19.21
C ARG A 1 -14.02 -4.38 -19.59
N GLY A 2 -14.68 -3.34 -19.01
CA GLY A 2 -14.23 -1.96 -19.18
C GLY A 2 -12.88 -1.71 -18.51
N ARG A 3 -12.15 -0.72 -19.00
CA ARG A 3 -10.91 -0.25 -18.41
C ARG A 3 -11.08 1.18 -17.93
N LEU A 4 -10.48 1.50 -16.80
CA LEU A 4 -10.42 2.87 -16.31
C LEU A 4 -9.43 3.67 -17.17
N ALA A 5 -9.89 4.77 -17.76
CA ALA A 5 -9.11 5.65 -18.59
C ALA A 5 -9.22 7.10 -18.08
N LEU A 6 -8.25 7.93 -18.43
CA LEU A 6 -8.30 9.35 -18.10
C LEU A 6 -9.18 10.10 -19.10
N PRO A 7 -9.91 11.13 -18.66
CA PRO A 7 -10.78 11.92 -19.56
C PRO A 7 -9.97 12.78 -20.54
N HIS A 8 -8.77 13.23 -20.18
CA HIS A 8 -7.88 14.05 -21.01
C HIS A 8 -6.44 14.03 -20.48
N ASP A 9 -5.50 14.48 -21.29
CA ASP A 9 -4.13 14.75 -20.87
C ASP A 9 -4.10 15.90 -19.85
N GLY A 10 -3.17 15.84 -18.88
CA GLY A 10 -3.06 16.86 -17.81
C GLY A 10 -4.03 16.64 -16.62
N TYR A 11 -4.84 15.60 -16.64
CA TYR A 11 -5.82 15.31 -15.59
C TYR A 11 -5.23 15.27 -14.17
N PHE A 12 -4.02 14.77 -14.01
CA PHE A 12 -3.32 14.72 -12.73
C PHE A 12 -2.65 16.04 -12.35
N GLU A 13 -2.35 16.90 -13.33
CA GLU A 13 -1.78 18.24 -13.09
C GLU A 13 -2.80 19.18 -12.44
N GLU A 14 -4.08 19.02 -12.75
CA GLU A 14 -5.17 19.80 -12.16
C GLU A 14 -5.35 19.49 -10.66
N ASP A 15 -5.23 18.22 -10.28
CA ASP A 15 -5.32 17.73 -8.89
C ASP A 15 -4.49 16.45 -8.73
N PRO A 16 -3.26 16.55 -8.20
CA PRO A 16 -2.38 15.39 -8.02
C PRO A 16 -2.93 14.28 -7.09
N VAL A 17 -3.94 14.59 -6.25
CA VAL A 17 -4.61 13.57 -5.42
C VAL A 17 -5.33 12.53 -6.30
N ARG A 18 -5.72 12.90 -7.50
CA ARG A 18 -6.33 12.00 -8.50
C ARG A 18 -5.41 10.82 -8.88
N LEU A 19 -4.09 10.93 -8.64
CA LEU A 19 -3.16 9.79 -8.79
C LEU A 19 -3.53 8.64 -7.86
N LEU A 20 -3.88 8.94 -6.60
CA LEU A 20 -4.33 7.93 -5.63
C LEU A 20 -5.77 7.49 -5.94
N GLU A 21 -6.63 8.44 -6.30
CA GLU A 21 -8.04 8.19 -6.63
C GLU A 21 -8.21 7.22 -7.81
N MET A 22 -7.36 7.30 -8.83
CA MET A 22 -7.39 6.38 -9.96
C MET A 22 -7.23 4.92 -9.52
N PHE A 23 -6.30 4.63 -8.64
CA PHE A 23 -6.07 3.28 -8.11
C PHE A 23 -7.22 2.83 -7.20
N GLN A 24 -7.71 3.73 -6.35
CA GLN A 24 -8.86 3.43 -5.49
C GLN A 24 -10.12 3.16 -6.31
N LEU A 25 -10.39 3.90 -7.38
CA LEU A 25 -11.51 3.65 -8.29
C LEU A 25 -11.34 2.33 -9.05
N ALA A 26 -10.13 1.98 -9.48
CA ALA A 26 -9.84 0.70 -10.11
C ALA A 26 -10.18 -0.47 -9.17
N ASP A 27 -9.75 -0.39 -7.90
CA ASP A 27 -10.10 -1.35 -6.87
C ASP A 27 -11.61 -1.39 -6.63
N LEU A 28 -12.22 -0.24 -6.33
CA LEU A 28 -13.64 -0.13 -5.98
C LEU A 28 -14.57 -0.76 -7.02
N HIS A 29 -14.25 -0.59 -8.30
CA HIS A 29 -15.06 -1.07 -9.42
C HIS A 29 -14.55 -2.37 -10.04
N GLY A 30 -13.45 -2.94 -9.56
CA GLY A 30 -12.83 -4.15 -10.11
C GLY A 30 -12.42 -3.97 -11.58
N LEU A 31 -11.87 -2.80 -11.93
CA LEU A 31 -11.48 -2.43 -13.28
C LEU A 31 -9.97 -2.55 -13.47
N GLU A 32 -9.56 -2.99 -14.65
CA GLU A 32 -8.18 -2.80 -15.11
C GLU A 32 -7.95 -1.32 -15.44
N ILE A 33 -6.71 -0.85 -15.27
CA ILE A 33 -6.32 0.49 -15.67
C ILE A 33 -5.83 0.46 -17.12
N HIS A 34 -6.28 1.41 -17.94
CA HIS A 34 -5.84 1.51 -19.32
C HIS A 34 -4.33 1.82 -19.40
N PRO A 35 -3.54 1.20 -20.29
CA PRO A 35 -2.10 1.41 -20.37
C PRO A 35 -1.67 2.87 -20.51
N LEU A 36 -2.45 3.70 -21.21
CA LEU A 36 -2.15 5.14 -21.31
C LEU A 36 -2.36 5.87 -19.97
N ALA A 37 -3.35 5.46 -19.18
CA ALA A 37 -3.56 6.01 -17.84
C ALA A 37 -2.42 5.61 -16.89
N MET A 38 -1.93 4.35 -16.97
CA MET A 38 -0.75 3.91 -16.22
C MET A 38 0.51 4.69 -16.59
N ARG A 39 0.73 4.93 -17.90
CA ARG A 39 1.87 5.76 -18.36
C ARG A 39 1.76 7.20 -17.87
N ALA A 40 0.57 7.78 -17.89
CA ALA A 40 0.32 9.11 -17.34
C ALA A 40 0.60 9.14 -15.84
N ALA A 41 0.13 8.14 -15.08
CA ALA A 41 0.43 8.04 -13.65
C ALA A 41 1.94 7.94 -13.36
N GLN A 42 2.66 7.14 -14.14
CA GLN A 42 4.12 7.02 -14.00
C GLN A 42 4.84 8.34 -14.31
N ARG A 43 4.44 9.05 -15.38
CA ARG A 43 4.98 10.36 -15.74
C ARG A 43 4.72 11.39 -14.64
N ASP A 44 3.50 11.42 -14.12
CA ASP A 44 2.97 12.46 -13.24
C ASP A 44 3.12 12.11 -11.74
N ALA A 45 3.63 10.92 -11.40
CA ALA A 45 3.98 10.56 -10.01
C ALA A 45 4.89 11.60 -9.34
N ARG A 46 5.69 12.35 -10.12
CA ARG A 46 6.51 13.49 -9.66
C ARG A 46 5.71 14.61 -9.00
N LEU A 47 4.42 14.72 -9.29
CA LEU A 47 3.51 15.72 -8.71
C LEU A 47 3.15 15.41 -7.25
N ILE A 48 3.44 14.20 -6.78
CA ILE A 48 3.23 13.83 -5.37
C ILE A 48 4.34 14.46 -4.54
N ASP A 49 4.04 15.62 -4.01
CA ASP A 49 4.88 16.39 -3.10
C ASP A 49 4.46 16.21 -1.63
N ARG A 50 5.06 16.97 -0.72
CA ARG A 50 4.72 16.94 0.70
C ARG A 50 3.28 17.38 0.99
N ALA A 51 2.70 18.25 0.16
CA ALA A 51 1.32 18.68 0.34
C ALA A 51 0.35 17.53 0.02
N VAL A 52 0.57 16.82 -1.09
CA VAL A 52 -0.20 15.61 -1.45
C VAL A 52 -0.02 14.51 -0.40
N GLN A 53 1.21 14.25 0.05
CA GLN A 53 1.50 13.24 1.08
C GLN A 53 0.74 13.52 2.40
N ARG A 54 0.52 14.80 2.75
CA ARG A 54 -0.19 15.21 3.97
C ARG A 54 -1.69 15.45 3.75
N ASN A 55 -2.16 15.35 2.52
CA ASN A 55 -3.56 15.58 2.20
C ASN A 55 -4.43 14.47 2.81
N PRO A 56 -5.43 14.79 3.66
CA PRO A 56 -6.28 13.78 4.32
C PRO A 56 -7.04 12.91 3.30
N ARG A 57 -7.51 13.49 2.18
CA ARG A 57 -8.19 12.74 1.12
C ARG A 57 -7.23 11.72 0.49
N ALA A 58 -6.00 12.12 0.15
CA ALA A 58 -5.01 11.22 -0.42
C ALA A 58 -4.67 10.06 0.53
N ASN A 59 -4.52 10.35 1.82
CA ASN A 59 -4.25 9.32 2.83
C ASN A 59 -5.44 8.36 3.02
N GLY A 60 -6.67 8.86 2.99
CA GLY A 60 -7.88 8.02 3.00
C GLY A 60 -7.95 7.10 1.79
N LEU A 61 -7.73 7.63 0.58
CA LEU A 61 -7.72 6.83 -0.67
C LEU A 61 -6.64 5.74 -0.65
N PHE A 62 -5.45 6.05 -0.14
CA PHE A 62 -4.39 5.05 0.03
C PHE A 62 -4.78 3.96 1.02
N LEU A 63 -5.36 4.34 2.16
CA LEU A 63 -5.79 3.39 3.19
C LEU A 63 -6.94 2.50 2.69
N ASP A 64 -7.85 3.04 1.87
CA ASP A 64 -8.91 2.29 1.23
C ASP A 64 -8.34 1.18 0.32
N VAL A 65 -7.30 1.48 -0.47
CA VAL A 65 -6.61 0.49 -1.30
C VAL A 65 -5.88 -0.53 -0.44
N LEU A 66 -5.08 -0.07 0.54
CA LEU A 66 -4.30 -0.94 1.43
C LEU A 66 -5.19 -1.94 2.17
N CYS A 67 -6.35 -1.47 2.62
CA CYS A 67 -7.32 -2.25 3.37
C CYS A 67 -8.47 -2.77 2.48
N SER A 68 -8.29 -2.87 1.16
CA SER A 68 -9.34 -3.39 0.30
C SER A 68 -9.72 -4.84 0.67
N PRO A 69 -11.01 -5.18 0.72
CA PRO A 69 -11.44 -6.57 0.89
C PRO A 69 -11.44 -7.36 -0.43
N ARG A 70 -10.99 -6.76 -1.53
CA ARG A 70 -10.96 -7.36 -2.87
C ARG A 70 -9.59 -7.95 -3.17
N ASP A 71 -8.80 -7.21 -3.94
CA ASP A 71 -7.46 -7.60 -4.37
C ASP A 71 -6.48 -6.42 -4.17
N PRO A 72 -6.13 -6.12 -2.91
CA PRO A 72 -5.18 -5.04 -2.62
C PRO A 72 -3.80 -5.29 -3.21
N GLU A 73 -3.38 -6.57 -3.36
CA GLU A 73 -2.09 -6.93 -3.92
C GLU A 73 -1.93 -6.40 -5.34
N THR A 74 -2.88 -6.70 -6.23
CA THR A 74 -2.83 -6.25 -7.62
C THR A 74 -2.77 -4.73 -7.73
N VAL A 75 -3.58 -4.01 -6.96
CA VAL A 75 -3.63 -2.54 -7.03
C VAL A 75 -2.37 -1.91 -6.44
N LEU A 76 -1.87 -2.40 -5.29
CA LEU A 76 -0.61 -1.93 -4.71
C LEU A 76 0.58 -2.20 -5.65
N ARG A 77 0.58 -3.32 -6.36
CA ARG A 77 1.58 -3.64 -7.38
C ARG A 77 1.56 -2.63 -8.52
N TRP A 78 0.39 -2.27 -9.05
CA TRP A 78 0.25 -1.20 -10.05
C TRP A 78 0.75 0.15 -9.52
N MET A 79 0.44 0.48 -8.26
CA MET A 79 0.96 1.70 -7.63
C MET A 79 2.49 1.67 -7.51
N ASN A 80 3.08 0.52 -7.21
CA ASN A 80 4.53 0.34 -7.12
C ASN A 80 5.20 0.47 -8.50
N GLU A 81 4.68 -0.21 -9.51
CA GLU A 81 5.17 -0.16 -10.90
C GLU A 81 5.12 1.26 -11.48
N SER A 82 4.07 2.02 -11.18
CA SER A 82 3.93 3.43 -11.59
C SER A 82 4.75 4.40 -10.74
N THR A 83 5.48 3.93 -9.74
CA THR A 83 6.23 4.72 -8.75
C THR A 83 5.38 5.59 -7.81
N VAL A 84 4.06 5.62 -7.98
CA VAL A 84 3.13 6.37 -7.13
C VAL A 84 3.25 5.97 -5.68
N PHE A 85 3.35 4.66 -5.39
CA PHE A 85 3.50 4.14 -4.03
C PHE A 85 4.71 4.75 -3.31
N GLY A 86 5.89 4.59 -3.88
CA GLY A 86 7.13 5.09 -3.30
C GLY A 86 7.23 6.63 -3.26
N ARG A 87 6.48 7.35 -4.11
CA ARG A 87 6.35 8.80 -4.03
C ARG A 87 5.43 9.22 -2.90
N PHE A 88 4.35 8.48 -2.69
CA PHE A 88 3.39 8.76 -1.63
C PHE A 88 3.92 8.37 -0.24
N ILE A 89 4.62 7.22 -0.15
CA ILE A 89 5.32 6.76 1.07
C ILE A 89 6.82 6.69 0.78
N PRO A 90 7.59 7.76 1.05
CA PRO A 90 9.02 7.83 0.73
C PRO A 90 9.86 6.74 1.42
N ASP A 91 9.42 6.28 2.60
CA ASP A 91 10.09 5.19 3.30
C ASP A 91 9.95 3.87 2.57
N PHE A 92 8.79 3.59 1.96
CA PHE A 92 8.58 2.43 1.11
C PHE A 92 9.47 2.45 -0.15
N ARG A 93 9.68 3.65 -0.75
CA ARG A 93 10.59 3.78 -1.89
C ARG A 93 11.99 3.24 -1.62
N ARG A 94 12.45 3.30 -0.37
CA ARG A 94 13.81 2.85 -0.01
C ARG A 94 13.96 1.35 -0.01
N VAL A 95 12.87 0.60 0.12
CA VAL A 95 12.87 -0.86 0.10
C VAL A 95 12.48 -1.45 -1.27
N VAL A 96 12.11 -0.59 -2.23
CA VAL A 96 11.81 -1.02 -3.61
C VAL A 96 13.05 -1.64 -4.25
N ALA A 97 12.87 -2.81 -4.85
CA ALA A 97 13.92 -3.61 -5.48
C ALA A 97 15.10 -3.98 -4.54
N GLN A 98 14.93 -3.83 -3.23
CA GLN A 98 15.93 -4.25 -2.26
C GLN A 98 15.88 -5.77 -2.07
N MET A 99 16.95 -6.47 -2.50
CA MET A 99 17.09 -7.90 -2.31
C MET A 99 17.31 -8.23 -0.83
N GLN A 100 16.65 -9.27 -0.34
CA GLN A 100 16.98 -9.89 0.93
C GLN A 100 18.01 -10.97 0.68
N PHE A 101 19.23 -10.80 1.23
CA PHE A 101 20.34 -11.75 1.06
C PHE A 101 20.30 -12.86 2.11
N ASP A 102 19.16 -13.45 2.41
CA ASP A 102 19.09 -14.65 3.18
C ASP A 102 18.53 -15.83 2.35
N MET A 103 18.85 -17.05 2.73
CA MET A 103 18.57 -18.27 1.96
C MET A 103 17.08 -18.61 1.82
N TYR A 104 16.19 -17.81 2.41
CA TYR A 104 14.76 -18.10 2.51
C TYR A 104 13.86 -17.09 1.77
N HIS A 105 14.40 -15.97 1.27
CA HIS A 105 13.61 -14.94 0.62
C HIS A 105 13.81 -14.93 -0.90
N HIS A 106 12.74 -15.24 -1.63
CA HIS A 106 12.72 -15.21 -3.09
C HIS A 106 12.22 -13.86 -3.65
N TYR A 107 11.80 -12.93 -2.79
CA TYR A 107 11.20 -11.67 -3.17
C TYR A 107 12.02 -10.49 -2.65
N THR A 108 11.94 -9.36 -3.35
CA THR A 108 12.41 -8.08 -2.83
C THR A 108 11.52 -7.63 -1.66
N VAL A 109 12.00 -6.71 -0.81
CA VAL A 109 11.26 -6.27 0.40
C VAL A 109 9.91 -5.68 0.04
N ASP A 110 9.83 -4.88 -1.02
CA ASP A 110 8.58 -4.30 -1.52
C ASP A 110 7.59 -5.37 -1.99
N GLU A 111 8.05 -6.33 -2.81
CA GLU A 111 7.21 -7.46 -3.27
C GLU A 111 6.75 -8.34 -2.10
N HIS A 112 7.63 -8.59 -1.12
CA HIS A 112 7.27 -9.31 0.08
C HIS A 112 6.16 -8.61 0.86
N SER A 113 6.27 -7.30 1.07
CA SER A 113 5.25 -6.53 1.81
C SER A 113 3.92 -6.49 1.06
N ILE A 114 3.94 -6.28 -0.26
CA ILE A 114 2.73 -6.29 -1.10
C ILE A 114 2.06 -7.66 -1.08
N ARG A 115 2.84 -8.75 -1.22
CA ARG A 115 2.31 -10.11 -1.16
C ARG A 115 1.73 -10.45 0.21
N ALA A 116 2.36 -10.00 1.30
CA ALA A 116 1.83 -10.20 2.66
C ALA A 116 0.45 -9.55 2.85
N ILE A 117 0.25 -8.35 2.28
CA ILE A 117 -1.07 -7.68 2.26
C ILE A 117 -2.10 -8.51 1.47
N GLY A 118 -1.72 -9.05 0.30
CA GLY A 118 -2.58 -9.93 -0.49
C GLY A 118 -3.00 -11.17 0.29
N LEU A 119 -2.04 -11.85 0.93
CA LEU A 119 -2.31 -13.02 1.76
C LEU A 119 -3.26 -12.73 2.92
N LEU A 120 -3.15 -11.56 3.57
CA LEU A 120 -4.10 -11.15 4.60
C LEU A 120 -5.53 -11.03 4.05
N ALA A 121 -5.69 -10.44 2.87
CA ALA A 121 -7.00 -10.31 2.22
C ALA A 121 -7.56 -11.69 1.81
N GLU A 122 -6.74 -12.59 1.27
CA GLU A 122 -7.11 -13.97 0.92
C GLU A 122 -7.52 -14.79 2.17
N ILE A 123 -6.83 -14.61 3.30
CA ILE A 123 -7.19 -15.24 4.59
C ILE A 123 -8.52 -14.67 5.11
N GLU A 124 -8.70 -13.35 5.04
CA GLU A 124 -9.91 -12.68 5.50
C GLU A 124 -11.14 -13.09 4.68
N SER A 125 -11.03 -13.19 3.36
CA SER A 125 -12.10 -13.66 2.47
C SER A 125 -12.45 -15.14 2.71
N GLY A 126 -11.51 -15.90 3.28
CA GLY A 126 -11.63 -17.34 3.51
C GLY A 126 -11.21 -18.20 2.32
N GLU A 127 -10.62 -17.60 1.28
CA GLU A 127 -10.07 -18.33 0.13
C GLU A 127 -8.98 -19.32 0.53
N LEU A 128 -8.20 -18.97 1.57
CA LEU A 128 -7.14 -19.84 2.12
C LEU A 128 -7.57 -20.64 3.36
N LYS A 129 -8.88 -20.83 3.58
CA LYS A 129 -9.39 -21.51 4.79
C LYS A 129 -8.88 -22.94 4.93
N GLU A 130 -8.67 -23.67 3.84
CA GLU A 130 -8.18 -25.04 3.86
C GLU A 130 -6.69 -25.10 4.22
N ASP A 131 -5.89 -24.17 3.68
CA ASP A 131 -4.44 -24.12 3.92
C ASP A 131 -4.10 -23.40 5.24
N HIS A 132 -4.90 -22.40 5.63
CA HIS A 132 -4.69 -21.56 6.81
C HIS A 132 -5.93 -21.49 7.73
N PRO A 133 -6.44 -22.64 8.26
CA PRO A 133 -7.69 -22.66 9.02
C PRO A 133 -7.62 -21.84 10.31
N LEU A 134 -6.48 -21.90 11.03
CA LEU A 134 -6.28 -21.14 12.26
C LEU A 134 -6.24 -19.64 12.01
N SER A 135 -5.49 -19.21 11.00
CA SER A 135 -5.39 -17.79 10.61
C SER A 135 -6.75 -17.20 10.22
N THR A 136 -7.56 -17.98 9.49
CA THR A 136 -8.93 -17.59 9.10
C THR A 136 -9.85 -17.40 10.32
N VAL A 137 -9.69 -18.22 11.36
CA VAL A 137 -10.45 -18.06 12.61
C VAL A 137 -9.99 -16.84 13.40
N ILE A 138 -8.66 -16.65 13.54
CA ILE A 138 -8.08 -15.52 14.26
C ILE A 138 -8.43 -14.20 13.57
N MET A 139 -8.41 -14.15 12.23
CA MET A 139 -8.73 -12.95 11.44
C MET A 139 -10.11 -12.38 11.80
N ARG A 140 -11.08 -13.23 12.13
CA ARG A 140 -12.42 -12.80 12.57
C ARG A 140 -12.45 -12.14 13.95
N GLN A 141 -11.38 -12.30 14.74
CA GLN A 141 -11.24 -11.75 16.09
C GLN A 141 -10.40 -10.48 16.13
N ILE A 142 -9.84 -10.06 14.99
CA ILE A 142 -9.03 -8.86 14.89
C ILE A 142 -9.87 -7.61 15.19
N VAL A 143 -9.46 -6.87 16.20
CA VAL A 143 -10.17 -5.67 16.68
C VAL A 143 -10.13 -4.52 15.68
N SER A 144 -8.98 -4.31 15.05
CA SER A 144 -8.81 -3.26 14.06
C SER A 144 -8.10 -3.79 12.82
N ARG A 145 -8.89 -3.97 11.76
CA ARG A 145 -8.43 -4.42 10.46
C ARG A 145 -7.37 -3.49 9.88
N ARG A 146 -7.59 -2.17 9.94
CA ARG A 146 -6.64 -1.19 9.40
C ARG A 146 -5.30 -1.19 10.14
N VAL A 147 -5.29 -1.43 11.45
CA VAL A 147 -4.05 -1.58 12.24
C VAL A 147 -3.24 -2.76 11.74
N LEU A 148 -3.88 -3.93 11.55
CA LEU A 148 -3.20 -5.12 11.03
C LEU A 148 -2.58 -4.89 9.65
N PHE A 149 -3.33 -4.31 8.71
CA PHE A 149 -2.84 -4.07 7.35
C PHE A 149 -1.71 -3.04 7.32
N VAL A 150 -1.81 -1.97 8.13
CA VAL A 150 -0.73 -0.98 8.26
C VAL A 150 0.51 -1.59 8.93
N ALA A 151 0.35 -2.36 10.00
CA ALA A 151 1.46 -3.06 10.65
C ALA A 151 2.16 -4.01 9.67
N THR A 152 1.40 -4.76 8.87
CA THR A 152 1.95 -5.64 7.84
C THR A 152 2.70 -4.86 6.77
N LEU A 153 2.23 -3.69 6.33
CA LEU A 153 2.97 -2.85 5.40
C LEU A 153 4.29 -2.37 6.01
N LEU A 154 4.32 -2.06 7.31
CA LEU A 154 5.46 -1.43 7.96
C LEU A 154 6.47 -2.41 8.57
N HIS A 155 6.15 -3.70 8.70
CA HIS A 155 6.97 -4.67 9.43
C HIS A 155 8.43 -4.74 8.94
N ASP A 156 8.67 -4.49 7.67
CA ASP A 156 9.98 -4.54 7.02
C ASP A 156 10.43 -3.17 6.43
N ILE A 157 9.70 -2.09 6.70
CA ILE A 157 9.90 -0.77 6.06
C ILE A 157 11.28 -0.16 6.31
N ALA A 158 11.95 -0.57 7.37
CA ALA A 158 13.26 -0.06 7.76
C ALA A 158 14.42 -0.99 7.37
N LYS A 159 14.17 -2.12 6.73
CA LYS A 159 15.23 -3.04 6.30
C LYS A 159 16.28 -2.34 5.42
N GLY A 160 17.54 -2.77 5.57
CA GLY A 160 18.67 -2.28 4.79
C GLY A 160 19.16 -0.86 5.08
N ARG A 161 18.66 -0.21 6.14
CA ARG A 161 19.06 1.16 6.48
C ARG A 161 20.26 1.26 7.44
N GLY A 162 20.80 0.13 7.89
CA GLY A 162 21.81 0.07 8.95
C GLY A 162 21.24 0.37 10.33
N GLY A 163 21.86 -0.17 11.37
CA GLY A 163 21.36 -0.05 12.75
C GLY A 163 20.21 -1.02 13.06
N ASP A 164 19.53 -0.76 14.17
CA ASP A 164 18.37 -1.57 14.57
C ASP A 164 17.13 -1.16 13.74
N HIS A 165 16.73 -2.03 12.83
CA HIS A 165 15.58 -1.80 11.94
C HIS A 165 14.25 -1.75 12.69
N SER A 166 14.16 -2.35 13.90
CA SER A 166 12.94 -2.28 14.72
C SER A 166 12.74 -0.89 15.30
N VAL A 167 13.81 -0.29 15.86
CA VAL A 167 13.78 1.08 16.38
C VAL A 167 13.45 2.09 15.27
N LEU A 168 14.08 1.92 14.11
CA LEU A 168 13.84 2.80 12.98
C LEU A 168 12.43 2.61 12.40
N GLY A 169 11.90 1.38 12.41
CA GLY A 169 10.53 1.05 12.03
C GLY A 169 9.51 1.74 12.93
N GLU A 170 9.74 1.74 14.24
CA GLU A 170 8.92 2.45 15.23
C GLU A 170 8.86 3.96 14.96
N GLU A 171 10.01 4.59 14.68
CA GLU A 171 10.04 6.02 14.33
C GLU A 171 9.24 6.32 13.05
N ILE A 172 9.32 5.46 12.04
CA ILE A 172 8.55 5.59 10.80
C ILE A 172 7.06 5.44 11.10
N ALA A 173 6.66 4.43 11.89
CA ALA A 173 5.28 4.19 12.27
C ALA A 173 4.68 5.39 13.01
N LYS A 174 5.39 5.93 14.01
CA LYS A 174 4.98 7.13 14.76
C LYS A 174 4.70 8.36 13.88
N ASN A 175 5.39 8.47 12.76
CA ASN A 175 5.18 9.57 11.81
C ASN A 175 4.11 9.26 10.75
N LEU A 176 4.06 8.03 10.26
CA LEU A 176 3.21 7.63 9.15
C LEU A 176 1.79 7.30 9.59
N CYS A 177 1.60 6.60 10.71
CA CYS A 177 0.28 6.17 11.16
C CYS A 177 -0.69 7.33 11.40
N PRO A 178 -0.33 8.42 12.12
CA PRO A 178 -1.20 9.59 12.24
C PRO A 178 -1.51 10.26 10.90
N ARG A 179 -0.54 10.28 9.99
CA ARG A 179 -0.75 10.81 8.63
C ARG A 179 -1.82 10.00 7.88
N LEU A 180 -1.80 8.68 8.01
CA LEU A 180 -2.80 7.77 7.43
C LEU A 180 -4.16 7.81 8.17
N GLY A 181 -4.27 8.57 9.25
CA GLY A 181 -5.51 8.73 9.99
C GLY A 181 -5.74 7.72 11.13
N LEU A 182 -4.68 7.02 11.56
CA LEU A 182 -4.73 6.19 12.76
C LEU A 182 -4.70 7.09 14.00
N ASN A 183 -5.51 6.74 15.00
CA ASN A 183 -5.49 7.42 16.28
C ASN A 183 -4.26 7.02 17.14
N PRO A 184 -3.97 7.69 18.28
CA PRO A 184 -2.80 7.38 19.09
C PRO A 184 -2.73 5.93 19.58
N ALA A 185 -3.85 5.34 20.00
CA ALA A 185 -3.89 3.95 20.47
C ALA A 185 -3.63 2.95 19.33
N GLU A 186 -4.16 3.22 18.13
CA GLU A 186 -3.90 2.43 16.93
C GLU A 186 -2.43 2.55 16.50
N THR A 187 -1.85 3.75 16.59
CA THR A 187 -0.44 3.99 16.26
C THR A 187 0.49 3.24 17.20
N GLU A 188 0.15 3.18 18.49
CA GLU A 188 0.91 2.42 19.48
C GLU A 188 0.81 0.90 19.26
N THR A 189 -0.31 0.44 18.68
CA THR A 189 -0.52 -0.98 18.40
C THR A 189 0.23 -1.44 17.15
N VAL A 190 0.46 -0.56 16.17
CA VAL A 190 1.26 -0.81 14.97
C VAL A 190 2.73 -0.94 15.31
#